data_54845e45944ca9cc6f8d650835b8216f
#
_entry.id   54845e45944ca9cc6f8d650835b8216f
#
_cell.length_a   1.000
_cell.length_b   1.000
_cell.length_c   1.000
_cell.angle_alpha   90.00
_cell.angle_beta   90.00
_cell.angle_gamma   90.00
#
_symmetry.space_group_name_H-M   'P 1'
#
loop_
_entity.id
_entity.type
_entity.pdbx_description
1 polymer ?
#
loop_
_entity_poly.entity_id
_entity_poly.type
_entity_poly.pdbx_seq_one_letter_code
_entity_poly.pdbx_strand_id
1 'polypeptide(L)'
;IGDCFNRVLSAQGHTVIPQNHIGDWGTQFGMLIEYIVEKRMDVEDFDLSGVEQLYQDSKKTFDADPQFADRARRRVVKLQGGDAETLRIWRTLIDISLEGFNATYARLSVLLTDEDVAGESSYNDDLPRVVDELVADGLAVEDNGALCVFVEGQDAPMIVRKRDGGFGYDATDLAAIRR
;
A
#
# COMPACT_ATOMS: atom_id res chain seq x y z
N ILE A 1 -13.46 -3.02 14.96
CA ILE A 1 -14.62 -2.10 14.69
C ILE A 1 -15.31 -2.54 13.41
N GLY A 2 -14.65 -2.63 12.25
CA GLY A 2 -15.26 -3.02 10.97
C GLY A 2 -16.01 -4.36 11.03
N ASP A 3 -15.45 -5.37 11.69
CA ASP A 3 -16.10 -6.67 11.87
C ASP A 3 -17.40 -6.57 12.70
N CYS A 4 -17.46 -5.68 13.70
CA CYS A 4 -18.70 -5.43 14.44
C CYS A 4 -19.78 -4.83 13.54
N PHE A 5 -19.45 -3.87 12.68
CA PHE A 5 -20.38 -3.34 11.70
C PHE A 5 -20.85 -4.38 10.72
N ASN A 6 -19.93 -5.21 10.19
CA ASN A 6 -20.29 -6.32 9.32
C ASN A 6 -21.34 -7.23 9.98
N ARG A 7 -21.09 -7.68 11.21
CA ARG A 7 -22.01 -8.57 11.96
C ARG A 7 -23.37 -7.92 12.21
N VAL A 8 -23.38 -6.66 12.66
CA VAL A 8 -24.63 -5.95 13.00
C VAL A 8 -25.49 -5.70 11.76
N LEU A 9 -24.87 -5.18 10.69
CA LEU A 9 -25.60 -4.89 9.46
C LEU A 9 -26.10 -6.16 8.77
N SER A 10 -25.28 -7.23 8.74
CA SER A 10 -25.70 -8.53 8.22
C SER A 10 -26.87 -9.12 9.03
N ALA A 11 -26.83 -9.02 10.36
CA ALA A 11 -27.92 -9.48 11.21
C ALA A 11 -29.22 -8.69 11.00
N GLN A 12 -29.15 -7.45 10.52
CA GLN A 12 -30.29 -6.63 10.13
C GLN A 12 -30.78 -6.89 8.72
N GLY A 13 -30.18 -7.83 7.98
CA GLY A 13 -30.55 -8.21 6.62
C GLY A 13 -29.96 -7.34 5.51
N HIS A 14 -28.99 -6.50 5.82
CA HIS A 14 -28.25 -5.75 4.80
C HIS A 14 -27.24 -6.63 4.08
N THR A 15 -27.03 -6.37 2.80
CA THR A 15 -25.89 -6.92 2.05
C THR A 15 -24.63 -6.12 2.44
N VAL A 16 -23.68 -6.80 3.08
CA VAL A 16 -22.41 -6.19 3.49
C VAL A 16 -21.31 -6.78 2.65
N ILE A 17 -20.45 -5.92 2.10
CA ILE A 17 -19.24 -6.29 1.37
C ILE A 17 -18.06 -5.98 2.29
N PRO A 18 -17.50 -6.99 2.98
CA PRO A 18 -16.32 -6.77 3.81
C PRO A 18 -15.11 -6.51 2.90
N GLN A 19 -14.19 -5.69 3.37
CA GLN A 19 -12.96 -5.38 2.66
C GLN A 19 -11.80 -5.30 3.64
N ASN A 20 -10.76 -6.06 3.38
CA ASN A 20 -9.46 -5.95 4.04
C ASN A 20 -8.54 -5.08 3.18
N HIS A 21 -8.54 -3.78 3.43
CA HIS A 21 -7.70 -2.82 2.70
C HIS A 21 -6.32 -2.78 3.32
N ILE A 22 -5.41 -3.62 2.83
CA ILE A 22 -4.03 -3.68 3.32
C ILE A 22 -3.15 -2.66 2.57
N GLY A 23 -2.22 -2.04 3.30
CA GLY A 23 -1.24 -1.09 2.74
C GLY A 23 -0.05 -1.83 2.12
N ASP A 24 -0.22 -2.39 0.93
CA ASP A 24 0.73 -3.28 0.28
C ASP A 24 1.49 -2.67 -0.91
N TRP A 25 1.28 -1.39 -1.24
CA TRP A 25 1.75 -0.78 -2.48
C TRP A 25 2.58 0.50 -2.30
N GLY A 26 2.96 0.83 -1.07
CA GLY A 26 3.58 2.09 -0.71
C GLY A 26 5.09 2.07 -0.53
N THR A 27 5.61 3.18 -0.03
CA THR A 27 7.04 3.40 0.27
C THR A 27 7.62 2.35 1.21
N GLN A 28 6.80 1.79 2.09
CA GLN A 28 7.21 0.73 3.03
C GLN A 28 7.71 -0.50 2.28
N PHE A 29 6.98 -0.98 1.26
CA PHE A 29 7.42 -2.10 0.44
C PHE A 29 8.66 -1.77 -0.40
N GLY A 30 8.75 -0.56 -0.93
CA GLY A 30 9.97 -0.11 -1.60
C GLY A 30 11.20 -0.19 -0.69
N MET A 31 11.06 0.18 0.57
CA MET A 31 12.09 0.14 1.59
C MET A 31 12.48 -1.31 1.95
N LEU A 32 11.49 -2.18 2.22
CA LEU A 32 11.72 -3.60 2.54
C LEU A 32 12.43 -4.32 1.40
N ILE A 33 11.92 -4.17 0.18
CA ILE A 33 12.45 -4.85 -1.01
C ILE A 33 13.86 -4.34 -1.35
N GLU A 34 14.10 -3.02 -1.28
CA GLU A 34 15.42 -2.48 -1.53
C GLU A 34 16.44 -2.98 -0.52
N TYR A 35 16.05 -3.14 0.75
CA TYR A 35 16.91 -3.67 1.79
C TYR A 35 17.28 -5.14 1.54
N ILE A 36 16.30 -5.98 1.16
CA ILE A 36 16.53 -7.38 0.77
C ILE A 36 17.51 -7.46 -0.39
N VAL A 37 17.30 -6.67 -1.44
CA VAL A 37 18.15 -6.66 -2.63
C VAL A 37 19.58 -6.19 -2.32
N GLU A 38 19.73 -5.11 -1.55
CA GLU A 38 21.03 -4.57 -1.15
C GLU A 38 21.82 -5.57 -0.29
N LYS A 39 21.16 -6.22 0.66
CA LYS A 39 21.78 -7.20 1.55
C LYS A 39 21.90 -8.59 0.94
N ARG A 40 21.39 -8.81 -0.27
CA ARG A 40 21.35 -10.11 -0.97
C ARG A 40 20.72 -11.21 -0.10
N MET A 41 19.64 -10.87 0.57
CA MET A 41 18.90 -11.80 1.41
C MET A 41 17.97 -12.65 0.55
N ASP A 42 17.72 -13.89 0.94
CA ASP A 42 16.69 -14.70 0.32
C ASP A 42 15.34 -14.44 1.03
N VAL A 43 14.36 -13.98 0.28
CA VAL A 43 13.02 -13.68 0.83
C VAL A 43 12.28 -14.93 1.29
N GLU A 44 12.63 -16.10 0.73
CA GLU A 44 12.02 -17.39 1.09
C GLU A 44 12.46 -17.88 2.50
N ASP A 45 13.53 -17.29 3.06
CA ASP A 45 14.01 -17.62 4.41
C ASP A 45 13.28 -16.88 5.53
N PHE A 46 12.35 -15.95 5.19
CA PHE A 46 11.63 -15.16 6.19
C PHE A 46 10.37 -15.85 6.68
N ASP A 47 10.13 -15.73 7.98
CA ASP A 47 8.84 -15.90 8.62
C ASP A 47 8.27 -14.53 9.05
N LEU A 48 7.12 -14.51 9.71
CA LEU A 48 6.49 -13.28 10.19
C LEU A 48 7.42 -12.45 11.09
N SER A 49 8.16 -13.12 11.98
CA SER A 49 9.09 -12.45 12.91
C SER A 49 10.30 -11.87 12.17
N GLY A 50 10.76 -12.54 11.11
CA GLY A 50 11.79 -12.06 10.21
C GLY A 50 11.34 -10.83 9.44
N VAL A 51 10.09 -10.77 8.99
CA VAL A 51 9.52 -9.59 8.30
C VAL A 51 9.40 -8.40 9.25
N GLU A 52 9.02 -8.61 10.51
CA GLU A 52 9.00 -7.54 11.53
C GLU A 52 10.39 -6.95 11.78
N GLN A 53 11.41 -7.82 11.91
CA GLN A 53 12.80 -7.37 12.09
C GLN A 53 13.30 -6.65 10.84
N LEU A 54 13.01 -7.18 9.66
CA LEU A 54 13.32 -6.56 8.37
C LEU A 54 12.75 -5.14 8.27
N TYR A 55 11.50 -4.95 8.73
CA TYR A 55 10.87 -3.64 8.76
C TYR A 55 11.65 -2.65 9.63
N GLN A 56 12.03 -3.06 10.84
CA GLN A 56 12.77 -2.20 11.77
C GLN A 56 14.14 -1.81 11.20
N ASP A 57 14.89 -2.75 10.65
CA ASP A 57 16.23 -2.53 10.12
C ASP A 57 16.22 -1.68 8.84
N SER A 58 15.30 -1.98 7.92
CA SER A 58 15.14 -1.20 6.70
C SER A 58 14.65 0.22 6.98
N LYS A 59 13.74 0.40 7.92
CA LYS A 59 13.26 1.73 8.36
C LYS A 59 14.39 2.55 8.97
N LYS A 60 15.19 1.95 9.85
CA LYS A 60 16.37 2.62 10.44
C LYS A 60 17.36 3.05 9.36
N THR A 61 17.60 2.20 8.35
CA THR A 61 18.49 2.52 7.23
C THR A 61 17.90 3.63 6.37
N PHE A 62 16.60 3.58 6.10
CA PHE A 62 15.87 4.60 5.32
C PHE A 62 15.95 5.98 5.96
N ASP A 63 15.84 6.06 7.29
CA ASP A 63 15.90 7.32 8.02
C ASP A 63 17.34 7.86 8.15
N ALA A 64 18.36 6.98 8.15
CA ALA A 64 19.75 7.35 8.34
C ALA A 64 20.54 7.60 7.05
N ASP A 65 20.15 6.97 5.93
CA ASP A 65 20.85 7.06 4.65
C ASP A 65 19.96 7.63 3.54
N PRO A 66 20.16 8.91 3.15
CA PRO A 66 19.40 9.51 2.05
C PRO A 66 19.56 8.80 0.71
N GLN A 67 20.71 8.16 0.44
CA GLN A 67 20.92 7.41 -0.81
C GLN A 67 20.11 6.11 -0.83
N PHE A 68 20.04 5.42 0.30
CA PHE A 68 19.14 4.28 0.44
C PHE A 68 17.67 4.71 0.29
N ALA A 69 17.27 5.80 0.93
CA ALA A 69 15.91 6.33 0.83
C ALA A 69 15.51 6.64 -0.64
N ASP A 70 16.44 7.18 -1.42
CA ASP A 70 16.21 7.44 -2.85
C ASP A 70 16.11 6.15 -3.67
N ARG A 71 16.91 5.14 -3.36
CA ARG A 71 16.78 3.81 -4.00
C ARG A 71 15.47 3.13 -3.64
N ALA A 72 15.06 3.19 -2.38
CA ALA A 72 13.80 2.65 -1.90
C ALA A 72 12.59 3.29 -2.61
N ARG A 73 12.58 4.61 -2.81
CA ARG A 73 11.54 5.30 -3.59
C ARG A 73 11.51 4.85 -5.04
N ARG A 74 12.69 4.71 -5.68
CA ARG A 74 12.78 4.15 -7.04
C ARG A 74 12.33 2.69 -7.10
N ARG A 75 12.49 1.92 -6.03
CA ARG A 75 11.97 0.55 -5.94
C ARG A 75 10.44 0.52 -5.97
N VAL A 76 9.77 1.49 -5.34
CA VAL A 76 8.31 1.64 -5.46
C VAL A 76 7.88 1.84 -6.92
N VAL A 77 8.58 2.71 -7.65
CA VAL A 77 8.28 2.92 -9.09
C VAL A 77 8.46 1.64 -9.89
N LYS A 78 9.50 0.84 -9.60
CA LYS A 78 9.69 -0.48 -10.22
C LYS A 78 8.56 -1.45 -9.87
N LEU A 79 8.13 -1.48 -8.60
CA LEU A 79 7.01 -2.30 -8.15
C LEU A 79 5.73 -1.95 -8.93
N GLN A 80 5.38 -0.67 -8.96
CA GLN A 80 4.21 -0.16 -9.67
C GLN A 80 4.31 -0.32 -11.20
N GLY A 81 5.53 -0.32 -11.74
CA GLY A 81 5.82 -0.56 -13.15
C GLY A 81 5.91 -2.03 -13.56
N GLY A 82 5.71 -2.98 -12.63
CA GLY A 82 5.65 -4.39 -12.95
C GLY A 82 7.00 -5.11 -13.07
N ASP A 83 8.09 -4.58 -12.47
CA ASP A 83 9.40 -5.23 -12.46
C ASP A 83 9.32 -6.64 -11.84
N ALA A 84 9.72 -7.66 -12.61
CA ALA A 84 9.48 -9.06 -12.26
C ALA A 84 10.18 -9.51 -10.96
N GLU A 85 11.43 -9.06 -10.73
CA GLU A 85 12.17 -9.39 -9.51
C GLU A 85 11.52 -8.73 -8.29
N THR A 86 11.18 -7.45 -8.42
CA THR A 86 10.52 -6.67 -7.37
C THR A 86 9.17 -7.27 -7.00
N LEU A 87 8.37 -7.66 -8.00
CA LEU A 87 7.08 -8.32 -7.79
C LEU A 87 7.21 -9.69 -7.13
N ARG A 88 8.25 -10.47 -7.44
CA ARG A 88 8.48 -11.77 -6.78
C ARG A 88 8.71 -11.58 -5.28
N ILE A 89 9.63 -10.70 -4.92
CA ILE A 89 9.92 -10.42 -3.51
C ILE A 89 8.68 -9.86 -2.80
N TRP A 90 7.98 -8.94 -3.45
CA TRP A 90 6.75 -8.35 -2.92
C TRP A 90 5.68 -9.41 -2.61
N ARG A 91 5.42 -10.35 -3.53
CA ARG A 91 4.42 -11.41 -3.32
C ARG A 91 4.76 -12.26 -2.10
N THR A 92 6.00 -12.72 -1.98
CA THR A 92 6.42 -13.51 -0.81
C THR A 92 6.23 -12.74 0.50
N LEU A 93 6.58 -11.44 0.54
CA LEU A 93 6.36 -10.61 1.73
C LEU A 93 4.87 -10.44 2.07
N ILE A 94 4.01 -10.30 1.06
CA ILE A 94 2.55 -10.21 1.24
C ILE A 94 2.01 -11.53 1.78
N ASP A 95 2.39 -12.66 1.20
CA ASP A 95 1.91 -13.98 1.62
C ASP A 95 2.23 -14.22 3.10
N ILE A 96 3.47 -13.95 3.54
CA ILE A 96 3.88 -14.05 4.96
C ILE A 96 3.04 -13.10 5.83
N SER A 97 2.79 -11.88 5.37
CA SER A 97 2.02 -10.89 6.13
C SER A 97 0.55 -11.31 6.28
N LEU A 98 -0.06 -11.84 5.22
CA LEU A 98 -1.44 -12.33 5.23
C LEU A 98 -1.60 -13.53 6.16
N GLU A 99 -0.65 -14.46 6.20
CA GLU A 99 -0.66 -15.56 7.19
C GLU A 99 -0.70 -15.02 8.62
N GLY A 100 0.10 -14.00 8.93
CA GLY A 100 0.12 -13.34 10.23
C GLY A 100 -1.19 -12.62 10.56
N PHE A 101 -1.79 -11.93 9.58
CA PHE A 101 -3.10 -11.28 9.75
C PHE A 101 -4.18 -12.32 10.00
N ASN A 102 -4.23 -13.40 9.22
CA ASN A 102 -5.21 -14.47 9.35
C ASN A 102 -5.12 -15.16 10.69
N ALA A 103 -3.90 -15.43 11.19
CA ALA A 103 -3.69 -15.98 12.53
C ALA A 103 -4.24 -15.04 13.62
N THR A 104 -4.05 -13.74 13.48
CA THR A 104 -4.59 -12.73 14.40
C THR A 104 -6.11 -12.64 14.30
N TYR A 105 -6.66 -12.62 13.08
CA TYR A 105 -8.12 -12.60 12.85
C TYR A 105 -8.81 -13.83 13.45
N ALA A 106 -8.23 -15.01 13.28
CA ALA A 106 -8.74 -16.25 13.88
C ALA A 106 -8.80 -16.16 15.42
N ARG A 107 -7.74 -15.63 16.07
CA ARG A 107 -7.70 -15.44 17.54
C ARG A 107 -8.74 -14.44 18.04
N LEU A 108 -9.06 -13.43 17.23
CA LEU A 108 -10.04 -12.38 17.57
C LEU A 108 -11.45 -12.71 17.05
N SER A 109 -11.62 -13.85 16.38
CA SER A 109 -12.89 -14.24 15.73
C SER A 109 -13.38 -13.20 14.72
N VAL A 110 -12.49 -12.52 14.02
CA VAL A 110 -12.80 -11.63 12.90
C VAL A 110 -13.21 -12.47 11.70
N LEU A 111 -14.23 -12.03 10.96
CA LEU A 111 -14.82 -12.79 9.84
C LEU A 111 -14.09 -12.59 8.51
N LEU A 112 -13.11 -11.69 8.43
CA LEU A 112 -12.35 -11.45 7.20
C LEU A 112 -11.57 -12.71 6.78
N THR A 113 -11.56 -12.93 5.48
CA THR A 113 -10.86 -14.04 4.80
C THR A 113 -9.96 -13.50 3.69
N ASP A 114 -9.19 -14.36 3.02
CA ASP A 114 -8.37 -13.97 1.87
C ASP A 114 -9.22 -13.44 0.70
N GLU A 115 -10.49 -13.85 0.59
CA GLU A 115 -11.41 -13.37 -0.45
C GLU A 115 -11.81 -11.90 -0.24
N ASP A 116 -11.67 -11.39 0.98
CA ASP A 116 -12.00 -10.01 1.34
C ASP A 116 -10.81 -9.06 1.14
N VAL A 117 -9.64 -9.59 0.77
CA VAL A 117 -8.43 -8.77 0.57
C VAL A 117 -8.60 -7.92 -0.69
N ALA A 118 -8.53 -6.61 -0.51
CA ALA A 118 -8.49 -5.61 -1.57
C ALA A 118 -7.54 -4.50 -1.13
N GLY A 119 -6.24 -4.82 -1.17
CA GLY A 119 -5.17 -3.91 -0.81
C GLY A 119 -4.97 -2.79 -1.82
N GLU A 120 -4.09 -1.86 -1.50
CA GLU A 120 -3.71 -0.74 -2.38
C GLU A 120 -3.28 -1.21 -3.77
N SER A 121 -2.57 -2.36 -3.87
CA SER A 121 -2.11 -2.96 -5.12
C SER A 121 -3.25 -3.30 -6.09
N SER A 122 -4.44 -3.61 -5.56
CA SER A 122 -5.63 -3.96 -6.36
C SER A 122 -6.11 -2.81 -7.25
N TYR A 123 -5.71 -1.59 -6.94
CA TYR A 123 -6.15 -0.38 -7.64
C TYR A 123 -5.11 0.18 -8.60
N ASN A 124 -3.93 -0.46 -8.73
CA ASN A 124 -2.81 0.06 -9.52
C ASN A 124 -3.21 0.45 -10.95
N ASP A 125 -3.99 -0.38 -11.62
CA ASP A 125 -4.41 -0.16 -13.01
C ASP A 125 -5.41 1.00 -13.16
N ASP A 126 -6.12 1.39 -12.07
CA ASP A 126 -7.08 2.49 -12.08
C ASP A 126 -6.45 3.84 -11.69
N LEU A 127 -5.26 3.84 -11.07
CA LEU A 127 -4.63 5.06 -10.57
C LEU A 127 -4.38 6.13 -11.64
N PRO A 128 -3.88 5.79 -12.85
CA PRO A 128 -3.73 6.80 -13.91
C PRO A 128 -5.06 7.47 -14.25
N ARG A 129 -6.14 6.70 -14.37
CA ARG A 129 -7.47 7.20 -14.69
C ARG A 129 -8.03 8.13 -13.61
N VAL A 130 -7.84 7.75 -12.32
CA VAL A 130 -8.25 8.60 -11.20
C VAL A 130 -7.55 9.95 -11.25
N VAL A 131 -6.24 9.95 -11.49
CA VAL A 131 -5.47 11.19 -11.58
C VAL A 131 -5.86 12.03 -12.79
N ASP A 132 -6.06 11.40 -13.96
CA ASP A 132 -6.46 12.09 -15.18
C ASP A 132 -7.84 12.78 -15.04
N GLU A 133 -8.78 12.12 -14.36
CA GLU A 133 -10.11 12.70 -14.07
C GLU A 133 -9.98 13.89 -13.11
N LEU A 134 -9.18 13.79 -12.05
CA LEU A 134 -8.95 14.92 -11.13
C LEU A 134 -8.34 16.13 -11.84
N VAL A 135 -7.44 15.90 -12.81
CA VAL A 135 -6.86 16.96 -13.65
C VAL A 135 -7.91 17.55 -14.58
N ALA A 136 -8.72 16.71 -15.24
CA ALA A 136 -9.77 17.16 -16.17
C ALA A 136 -10.84 17.99 -15.47
N ASP A 137 -11.17 17.64 -14.22
CA ASP A 137 -12.14 18.37 -13.39
C ASP A 137 -11.54 19.65 -12.74
N GLY A 138 -10.24 19.90 -12.97
CA GLY A 138 -9.52 21.06 -12.39
C GLY A 138 -9.29 20.95 -10.87
N LEU A 139 -9.45 19.77 -10.31
CA LEU A 139 -9.24 19.52 -8.87
C LEU A 139 -7.76 19.26 -8.55
N ALA A 140 -7.03 18.56 -9.42
CA ALA A 140 -5.60 18.34 -9.27
C ALA A 140 -4.82 19.37 -10.09
N VAL A 141 -3.84 19.99 -9.45
CA VAL A 141 -2.93 20.98 -10.06
C VAL A 141 -1.48 20.59 -9.81
N GLU A 142 -0.60 21.03 -10.70
CA GLU A 142 0.84 20.83 -10.51
C GLU A 142 1.35 21.76 -9.40
N ASP A 143 1.98 21.16 -8.38
CA ASP A 143 2.70 21.87 -7.34
C ASP A 143 4.07 21.23 -7.09
N ASN A 144 5.12 22.02 -7.26
CA ASN A 144 6.51 21.60 -7.05
C ASN A 144 6.89 20.29 -7.80
N GLY A 145 6.30 20.05 -8.98
CA GLY A 145 6.54 18.85 -9.80
C GLY A 145 5.75 17.61 -9.40
N ALA A 146 4.81 17.72 -8.45
CA ALA A 146 3.84 16.70 -8.10
C ALA A 146 2.44 17.15 -8.54
N LEU A 147 1.47 16.24 -8.71
CA LEU A 147 0.06 16.58 -8.85
C LEU A 147 -0.60 16.51 -7.47
N CYS A 148 -1.22 17.62 -7.09
CA CYS A 148 -1.78 17.82 -5.77
C CYS A 148 -3.23 18.29 -5.83
N VAL A 149 -4.05 17.84 -4.88
CA VAL A 149 -5.41 18.35 -4.63
C VAL A 149 -5.39 19.13 -3.33
N PHE A 150 -5.79 20.39 -3.39
CA PHE A 150 -5.89 21.27 -2.21
C PHE A 150 -7.32 21.25 -1.68
N VAL A 151 -7.50 20.78 -0.46
CA VAL A 151 -8.80 20.71 0.21
C VAL A 151 -8.93 21.88 1.17
N GLU A 152 -10.04 22.61 1.08
CA GLU A 152 -10.30 23.75 1.97
C GLU A 152 -10.28 23.32 3.44
N GLY A 153 -9.54 24.05 4.27
CA GLY A 153 -9.39 23.75 5.69
C GLY A 153 -8.35 22.69 6.04
N GLN A 154 -7.60 22.18 5.06
CA GLN A 154 -6.47 21.29 5.28
C GLN A 154 -5.14 22.04 5.06
N ASP A 155 -4.16 21.85 5.97
CA ASP A 155 -2.85 22.51 5.90
C ASP A 155 -1.92 21.90 4.84
N ALA A 156 -2.12 20.63 4.48
CA ALA A 156 -1.31 19.91 3.51
C ALA A 156 -2.19 19.41 2.33
N PRO A 157 -1.69 19.49 1.10
CA PRO A 157 -2.39 18.94 -0.04
C PRO A 157 -2.32 17.41 -0.08
N MET A 158 -3.31 16.79 -0.70
CA MET A 158 -3.27 15.37 -1.10
C MET A 158 -2.36 15.23 -2.31
N ILE A 159 -1.35 14.36 -2.24
CA ILE A 159 -0.41 14.11 -3.35
C ILE A 159 -0.88 12.90 -4.14
N VAL A 160 -1.60 13.15 -5.23
CA VAL A 160 -2.16 12.08 -6.07
C VAL A 160 -1.12 11.49 -7.03
N ARG A 161 -0.12 12.28 -7.48
CA ARG A 161 1.04 11.75 -8.21
C ARG A 161 2.31 12.48 -7.78
N LYS A 162 3.32 11.71 -7.39
CA LYS A 162 4.61 12.21 -6.91
C LYS A 162 5.50 12.70 -8.07
N ARG A 163 6.57 13.44 -7.77
CA ARG A 163 7.56 13.94 -8.75
C ARG A 163 8.25 12.83 -9.55
N ASP A 164 8.45 11.68 -8.93
CA ASP A 164 9.07 10.50 -9.53
C ASP A 164 8.11 9.68 -10.40
N GLY A 165 6.85 10.14 -10.54
CA GLY A 165 5.79 9.49 -11.30
C GLY A 165 5.02 8.42 -10.51
N GLY A 166 5.46 8.08 -9.30
CA GLY A 166 4.76 7.13 -8.43
C GLY A 166 3.50 7.72 -7.82
N PHE A 167 2.54 6.85 -7.49
CA PHE A 167 1.31 7.23 -6.81
C PHE A 167 1.48 7.15 -5.29
N GLY A 168 0.73 7.98 -4.57
CA GLY A 168 0.62 7.94 -3.11
C GLY A 168 -0.63 7.20 -2.66
N TYR A 169 -0.76 6.98 -1.34
CA TYR A 169 -1.95 6.39 -0.75
C TYR A 169 -3.22 7.22 -1.03
N ASP A 170 -3.11 8.54 -1.18
CA ASP A 170 -4.24 9.40 -1.54
C ASP A 170 -4.90 8.96 -2.86
N ALA A 171 -4.10 8.55 -3.85
CA ALA A 171 -4.63 8.07 -5.12
C ALA A 171 -5.27 6.67 -4.99
N THR A 172 -4.68 5.78 -4.19
CA THR A 172 -5.25 4.44 -3.94
C THR A 172 -6.54 4.51 -3.14
N ASP A 173 -6.63 5.40 -2.17
CA ASP A 173 -7.85 5.62 -1.39
C ASP A 173 -8.99 6.17 -2.28
N LEU A 174 -8.69 7.13 -3.16
CA LEU A 174 -9.66 7.64 -4.13
C LEU A 174 -10.11 6.55 -5.12
N ALA A 175 -9.20 5.68 -5.56
CA ALA A 175 -9.55 4.54 -6.40
C ALA A 175 -10.44 3.53 -5.65
N ALA A 176 -10.14 3.27 -4.37
CA ALA A 176 -10.92 2.36 -3.53
C ALA A 176 -12.36 2.85 -3.29
N ILE A 177 -12.56 4.17 -3.14
CA ILE A 177 -13.90 4.76 -2.96
C ILE A 177 -14.78 4.59 -4.23
N ARG A 178 -14.17 4.45 -5.40
CA ARG A 178 -14.86 4.29 -6.69
C ARG A 178 -15.32 2.85 -6.95
N ARG A 179 -14.85 1.88 -6.20
CA ARG A 179 -15.22 0.46 -6.30
C ARG A 179 -16.69 0.18 -5.81
#